data_bf38682df98fc64cf0010b88cd427bbd
#
_entry.id   bf38682df98fc64cf0010b88cd427bbd
#
_cell.length_a   1.000
_cell.length_b   1.000
_cell.length_c   1.000
_cell.angle_alpha   90.00
_cell.angle_beta   90.00
_cell.angle_gamma   90.00
#
_symmetry.space_group_name_H-M   'P 1'
#
loop_
_entity.id
_entity.type
_entity.pdbx_description
1 polymer ?
#
loop_
_entity_poly.entity_id
_entity_poly.type
_entity_poly.pdbx_seq_one_letter_code
_entity_poly.pdbx_strand_id
1 'polypeptide(L)'
;MDSRRPGGNYSAGLRQVEVNEKVGMTFSGAMRAFLRADPDIIMIGEMRDTETAGTAIEASLTGHLVLSTLHTNSAAESIVRLLDMDMDPFNFADAMIGILSQRLTKTLCTSCKKSYIPEASELDFLATEFCREAIPDGSRSDPEEGEVEKQLEEWRQNYTQKGEFTLYKAPGCPACLDTGYRGRMGVHELLMSTPAIKKMILRRAPAAEVHFEAIISGMHTRKQDGIEKILLGYTDYTQVRTV
;
A
#
# COMPACT_ATOMS: atom_id res chain seq x y z
N MET A 1 -10.72 -8.32 -17.75
CA MET A 1 -10.20 -9.68 -17.95
C MET A 1 -9.04 -9.91 -17.00
N ASP A 2 -8.87 -11.12 -16.53
CA ASP A 2 -7.87 -11.46 -15.49
C ASP A 2 -7.07 -12.68 -15.94
N SER A 3 -5.72 -12.58 -15.89
CA SER A 3 -4.81 -13.69 -16.17
C SER A 3 -4.17 -14.18 -14.87
N ARG A 4 -4.22 -15.48 -14.60
CA ARG A 4 -3.77 -16.09 -13.35
C ARG A 4 -2.83 -17.26 -13.57
N ARG A 5 -2.08 -17.60 -12.53
CA ARG A 5 -1.38 -18.89 -12.41
C ARG A 5 -2.32 -20.00 -11.96
N PRO A 6 -1.96 -21.28 -12.20
CA PRO A 6 -2.70 -22.44 -11.70
C PRO A 6 -3.00 -22.35 -10.20
N GLY A 7 -4.24 -22.64 -9.80
CA GLY A 7 -4.69 -22.63 -8.40
C GLY A 7 -5.31 -21.32 -7.90
N GLY A 8 -5.49 -20.31 -8.76
CA GLY A 8 -6.22 -19.10 -8.41
C GLY A 8 -7.73 -19.32 -8.30
N ASN A 9 -8.39 -18.63 -7.36
CA ASN A 9 -9.85 -18.72 -7.19
C ASN A 9 -10.59 -18.07 -8.36
N TYR A 10 -11.63 -18.75 -8.88
CA TYR A 10 -12.52 -18.15 -9.86
C TYR A 10 -13.45 -17.13 -9.21
N SER A 11 -13.60 -15.98 -9.86
CA SER A 11 -14.52 -14.91 -9.42
C SER A 11 -15.66 -14.77 -10.43
N ALA A 12 -16.89 -14.84 -9.94
CA ALA A 12 -18.08 -14.66 -10.79
C ALA A 12 -18.05 -13.23 -11.40
N GLY A 13 -18.37 -13.13 -12.68
CA GLY A 13 -18.40 -11.85 -13.40
C GLY A 13 -17.09 -11.44 -14.05
N LEU A 14 -15.97 -12.14 -13.81
CA LEU A 14 -14.70 -11.92 -14.48
C LEU A 14 -14.45 -12.96 -15.57
N ARG A 15 -13.96 -12.54 -16.72
CA ARG A 15 -13.38 -13.45 -17.72
C ARG A 15 -11.94 -13.73 -17.31
N GLN A 16 -11.64 -14.99 -17.00
CA GLN A 16 -10.36 -15.41 -16.43
C GLN A 16 -9.67 -16.39 -17.35
N VAL A 17 -8.37 -16.19 -17.56
CA VAL A 17 -7.51 -17.11 -18.31
C VAL A 17 -6.39 -17.57 -17.38
N GLU A 18 -6.23 -18.88 -17.27
CA GLU A 18 -5.15 -19.49 -16.52
C GLU A 18 -3.93 -19.62 -17.43
N VAL A 19 -2.82 -19.04 -16.98
CA VAL A 19 -1.53 -19.13 -17.67
C VAL A 19 -0.94 -20.52 -17.45
N ASN A 20 -0.54 -21.17 -18.55
CA ASN A 20 0.10 -22.48 -18.53
C ASN A 20 1.24 -22.52 -19.55
N GLU A 21 2.44 -22.25 -19.10
CA GLU A 21 3.64 -22.20 -19.95
C GLU A 21 3.96 -23.53 -20.64
N LYS A 22 3.55 -24.69 -20.05
CA LYS A 22 3.78 -26.01 -20.64
C LYS A 22 3.05 -26.23 -21.96
N VAL A 23 1.92 -25.52 -22.16
CA VAL A 23 1.15 -25.57 -23.40
C VAL A 23 1.30 -24.27 -24.22
N GLY A 24 2.27 -23.43 -23.89
CA GLY A 24 2.54 -22.17 -24.60
C GLY A 24 1.61 -21.00 -24.27
N MET A 25 0.72 -21.15 -23.27
CA MET A 25 -0.13 -20.05 -22.80
C MET A 25 0.63 -19.20 -21.78
N THR A 26 1.30 -18.16 -22.27
CA THR A 26 2.05 -17.18 -21.45
C THR A 26 1.19 -15.98 -21.06
N PHE A 27 1.66 -15.16 -20.08
CA PHE A 27 1.01 -13.89 -19.72
C PHE A 27 0.94 -12.94 -20.93
N SER A 28 2.04 -12.75 -21.63
CA SER A 28 2.11 -11.93 -22.84
C SER A 28 1.18 -12.43 -23.95
N GLY A 29 1.09 -13.76 -24.17
CA GLY A 29 0.16 -14.34 -25.11
C GLY A 29 -1.30 -14.10 -24.76
N ALA A 30 -1.66 -14.25 -23.49
CA ALA A 30 -2.99 -13.96 -22.97
C ALA A 30 -3.33 -12.46 -23.11
N MET A 31 -2.39 -11.56 -22.80
CA MET A 31 -2.56 -10.11 -22.94
C MET A 31 -2.87 -9.71 -24.39
N ARG A 32 -2.11 -10.23 -25.35
CA ARG A 32 -2.39 -9.96 -26.78
C ARG A 32 -3.78 -10.44 -27.23
N ALA A 33 -4.28 -11.52 -26.65
CA ALA A 33 -5.65 -12.00 -26.91
C ALA A 33 -6.70 -11.08 -26.23
N PHE A 34 -6.43 -10.61 -25.02
CA PHE A 34 -7.31 -9.70 -24.29
C PHE A 34 -7.51 -8.38 -25.05
N LEU A 35 -6.43 -7.76 -25.53
CA LEU A 35 -6.47 -6.51 -26.28
C LEU A 35 -7.34 -6.57 -27.55
N ARG A 36 -7.55 -7.79 -28.11
CA ARG A 36 -8.46 -8.02 -29.25
C ARG A 36 -9.91 -8.25 -28.86
N ALA A 37 -10.19 -8.37 -27.56
CA ALA A 37 -11.52 -8.65 -27.03
C ALA A 37 -12.18 -7.39 -26.43
N ASP A 38 -11.61 -6.21 -26.69
CA ASP A 38 -12.10 -4.88 -26.30
C ASP A 38 -12.47 -4.81 -24.78
N PRO A 39 -11.53 -5.05 -23.86
CA PRO A 39 -11.78 -4.96 -22.43
C PRO A 39 -11.56 -3.53 -21.94
N ASP A 40 -12.40 -3.04 -21.02
CA ASP A 40 -12.15 -1.78 -20.32
C ASP A 40 -11.04 -1.94 -19.24
N ILE A 41 -11.05 -3.09 -18.56
CA ILE A 41 -10.15 -3.36 -17.43
C ILE A 41 -9.43 -4.69 -17.63
N ILE A 42 -8.12 -4.69 -17.49
CA ILE A 42 -7.27 -5.87 -17.56
C ILE A 42 -6.57 -6.05 -16.20
N MET A 43 -6.64 -7.26 -15.63
CA MET A 43 -5.90 -7.62 -14.44
C MET A 43 -4.86 -8.69 -14.78
N ILE A 44 -3.59 -8.40 -14.48
CA ILE A 44 -2.47 -9.32 -14.62
C ILE A 44 -2.10 -9.81 -13.22
N GLY A 45 -2.08 -11.12 -13.01
CA GLY A 45 -1.80 -11.70 -11.71
C GLY A 45 -0.48 -11.20 -11.12
N GLU A 46 0.57 -11.09 -11.95
CA GLU A 46 1.87 -10.50 -11.57
C GLU A 46 2.70 -10.14 -12.80
N MET A 47 3.54 -9.11 -12.68
CA MET A 47 4.57 -8.77 -13.67
C MET A 47 5.93 -9.24 -13.15
N ARG A 48 6.54 -10.20 -13.85
CA ARG A 48 7.85 -10.77 -13.49
C ARG A 48 8.92 -10.56 -14.53
N ASP A 49 8.54 -10.27 -15.73
CA ASP A 49 9.42 -10.17 -16.89
C ASP A 49 9.13 -8.92 -17.72
N THR A 50 10.11 -8.51 -18.49
CA THR A 50 10.10 -7.32 -19.34
C THR A 50 8.97 -7.38 -20.39
N GLU A 51 8.69 -8.54 -20.97
CA GLU A 51 7.67 -8.68 -22.02
C GLU A 51 6.26 -8.43 -21.46
N THR A 52 5.94 -9.02 -20.29
CA THR A 52 4.66 -8.83 -19.62
C THR A 52 4.47 -7.37 -19.18
N ALA A 53 5.51 -6.77 -18.57
CA ALA A 53 5.47 -5.38 -18.12
C ALA A 53 5.32 -4.41 -19.31
N GLY A 54 6.08 -4.61 -20.39
CA GLY A 54 5.99 -3.79 -21.60
C GLY A 54 4.59 -3.84 -22.22
N THR A 55 4.03 -5.05 -22.40
CA THR A 55 2.67 -5.21 -22.94
C THR A 55 1.59 -4.57 -22.03
N ALA A 56 1.79 -4.61 -20.72
CA ALA A 56 0.90 -3.96 -19.75
C ALA A 56 0.92 -2.43 -19.88
N ILE A 57 2.11 -1.84 -20.04
CA ILE A 57 2.29 -0.40 -20.25
C ILE A 57 1.66 0.02 -21.59
N GLU A 58 1.92 -0.70 -22.68
CA GLU A 58 1.29 -0.44 -23.98
C GLU A 58 -0.24 -0.49 -23.93
N ALA A 59 -0.79 -1.48 -23.22
CA ALA A 59 -2.24 -1.58 -23.01
C ALA A 59 -2.79 -0.35 -22.25
N SER A 60 -2.09 0.13 -21.23
CA SER A 60 -2.46 1.35 -20.49
C SER A 60 -2.44 2.59 -21.39
N LEU A 61 -1.41 2.75 -22.22
CA LEU A 61 -1.29 3.88 -23.15
C LEU A 61 -2.36 3.87 -24.25
N THR A 62 -2.91 2.71 -24.56
CA THR A 62 -4.01 2.57 -25.54
C THR A 62 -5.41 2.67 -24.93
N GLY A 63 -5.51 3.09 -23.66
CA GLY A 63 -6.78 3.46 -23.01
C GLY A 63 -7.37 2.41 -22.08
N HIS A 64 -6.70 1.29 -21.81
CA HIS A 64 -7.16 0.26 -20.89
C HIS A 64 -6.72 0.57 -19.45
N LEU A 65 -7.57 0.32 -18.47
CA LEU A 65 -7.14 0.28 -17.08
C LEU A 65 -6.46 -1.06 -16.79
N VAL A 66 -5.15 -1.02 -16.54
CA VAL A 66 -4.38 -2.23 -16.23
C VAL A 66 -4.04 -2.27 -14.75
N LEU A 67 -4.41 -3.37 -14.09
CA LEU A 67 -4.06 -3.67 -12.71
C LEU A 67 -3.10 -4.86 -12.68
N SER A 68 -2.05 -4.76 -11.87
CA SER A 68 -1.10 -5.86 -11.70
C SER A 68 -0.48 -5.88 -10.32
N THR A 69 0.18 -6.97 -9.94
CA THR A 69 0.96 -7.06 -8.72
C THR A 69 2.46 -7.13 -9.03
N LEU A 70 3.24 -6.63 -8.09
CA LEU A 70 4.70 -6.73 -8.05
C LEU A 70 5.13 -7.23 -6.66
N HIS A 71 6.26 -7.92 -6.60
CA HIS A 71 6.88 -8.35 -5.34
C HIS A 71 8.02 -7.39 -4.98
N THR A 72 7.70 -6.35 -4.24
CA THR A 72 8.63 -5.31 -3.75
C THR A 72 8.31 -4.97 -2.29
N ASN A 73 9.25 -4.33 -1.60
CA ASN A 73 9.05 -3.99 -0.18
C ASN A 73 8.29 -2.68 0.02
N SER A 74 8.31 -1.76 -0.97
CA SER A 74 7.62 -0.46 -0.89
C SER A 74 7.07 -0.03 -2.25
N ALA A 75 6.22 0.99 -2.25
CA ALA A 75 5.69 1.58 -3.48
C ALA A 75 6.80 2.24 -4.31
N ALA A 76 7.75 2.93 -3.67
CA ALA A 76 8.88 3.55 -4.36
C ALA A 76 9.83 2.51 -4.99
N GLU A 77 10.11 1.41 -4.30
CA GLU A 77 10.91 0.30 -4.85
C GLU A 77 10.25 -0.33 -6.10
N SER A 78 8.92 -0.31 -6.18
CA SER A 78 8.21 -0.81 -7.37
C SER A 78 8.53 0.00 -8.62
N ILE A 79 8.69 1.33 -8.49
CA ILE A 79 9.10 2.21 -9.60
C ILE A 79 10.50 1.81 -10.09
N VAL A 80 11.45 1.70 -9.16
CA VAL A 80 12.83 1.33 -9.51
C VAL A 80 12.87 -0.07 -10.14
N ARG A 81 12.11 -1.02 -9.59
CA ARG A 81 12.03 -2.38 -10.11
C ARG A 81 11.52 -2.44 -11.55
N LEU A 82 10.50 -1.64 -11.92
CA LEU A 82 10.00 -1.58 -13.29
C LEU A 82 11.03 -0.92 -14.23
N LEU A 83 11.72 0.12 -13.78
CA LEU A 83 12.81 0.74 -14.53
C LEU A 83 14.00 -0.22 -14.74
N ASP A 84 14.32 -1.07 -13.74
CA ASP A 84 15.36 -2.11 -13.83
C ASP A 84 14.97 -3.27 -14.77
N MET A 85 13.68 -3.43 -15.04
CA MET A 85 13.15 -4.34 -16.06
C MET A 85 13.16 -3.72 -17.47
N ASP A 86 13.99 -2.69 -17.72
CA ASP A 86 14.14 -1.98 -18.98
C ASP A 86 12.86 -1.32 -19.52
N MET A 87 11.94 -0.94 -18.64
CA MET A 87 10.78 -0.15 -19.06
C MET A 87 11.22 1.25 -19.50
N ASP A 88 10.69 1.70 -20.63
CA ASP A 88 10.91 3.06 -21.11
C ASP A 88 10.33 4.06 -20.10
N PRO A 89 11.14 5.00 -19.55
CA PRO A 89 10.69 5.89 -18.49
C PRO A 89 9.56 6.84 -18.91
N PHE A 90 9.49 7.25 -20.19
CA PHE A 90 8.44 8.13 -20.67
C PHE A 90 7.10 7.40 -20.74
N ASN A 91 7.08 6.24 -21.38
CA ASN A 91 5.89 5.41 -21.48
C ASN A 91 5.40 4.97 -20.09
N PHE A 92 6.31 4.57 -19.21
CA PHE A 92 5.97 4.18 -17.84
C PHE A 92 5.40 5.34 -17.01
N ALA A 93 6.03 6.53 -17.06
CA ALA A 93 5.55 7.71 -16.34
C ALA A 93 4.14 8.14 -16.81
N ASP A 94 3.83 7.98 -18.09
CA ASP A 94 2.51 8.34 -18.63
C ASP A 94 1.45 7.27 -18.34
N ALA A 95 1.81 6.00 -18.37
CA ALA A 95 0.90 4.89 -18.09
C ALA A 95 0.56 4.75 -16.60
N MET A 96 1.47 5.11 -15.67
CA MET A 96 1.31 4.89 -14.26
C MET A 96 0.30 5.85 -13.63
N ILE A 97 -0.69 5.31 -12.93
CA ILE A 97 -1.66 6.07 -12.12
C ILE A 97 -1.23 6.12 -10.66
N GLY A 98 -0.82 4.99 -10.11
CA GLY A 98 -0.36 4.89 -8.73
C GLY A 98 0.09 3.48 -8.37
N ILE A 99 0.74 3.35 -7.22
CA ILE A 99 1.23 2.09 -6.67
C ILE A 99 0.77 1.98 -5.22
N LEU A 100 0.02 0.90 -4.92
CA LEU A 100 -0.40 0.55 -3.58
C LEU A 100 0.52 -0.55 -3.02
N SER A 101 1.28 -0.23 -1.98
CA SER A 101 2.02 -1.23 -1.22
C SER A 101 1.24 -1.61 0.03
N GLN A 102 1.24 -2.91 0.38
CA GLN A 102 0.45 -3.46 1.46
C GLN A 102 1.27 -4.42 2.31
N ARG A 103 1.07 -4.34 3.64
CA ARG A 103 1.49 -5.36 4.60
C ARG A 103 0.30 -5.80 5.44
N LEU A 104 0.37 -7.00 6.02
CA LEU A 104 -0.66 -7.50 6.90
C LEU A 104 -0.25 -7.33 8.35
N THR A 105 -1.13 -6.74 9.15
CA THR A 105 -1.03 -6.67 10.62
C THR A 105 -2.15 -7.45 11.28
N LYS A 106 -1.98 -7.85 12.54
CA LYS A 106 -3.03 -8.56 13.29
C LYS A 106 -4.08 -7.57 13.80
N THR A 107 -5.34 -8.01 13.80
CA THR A 107 -6.46 -7.24 14.39
C THR A 107 -6.74 -7.66 15.83
N LEU A 108 -7.11 -6.70 16.66
CA LEU A 108 -7.58 -6.96 18.02
C LEU A 108 -8.81 -7.85 17.99
N CYS A 109 -8.87 -8.80 18.91
CA CYS A 109 -10.00 -9.72 19.02
C CYS A 109 -11.26 -8.97 19.47
N THR A 110 -12.30 -8.98 18.64
CA THR A 110 -13.57 -8.30 18.91
C THR A 110 -14.31 -8.85 20.13
N SER A 111 -14.04 -10.11 20.51
CA SER A 111 -14.68 -10.77 21.67
C SER A 111 -14.10 -10.32 23.02
N CYS A 112 -12.87 -9.84 23.05
CA CYS A 112 -12.22 -9.46 24.31
C CYS A 112 -11.60 -8.06 24.32
N LYS A 113 -11.62 -7.32 23.18
CA LYS A 113 -11.09 -5.96 23.18
C LYS A 113 -11.90 -5.07 24.13
N LYS A 114 -11.19 -4.23 24.87
CA LYS A 114 -11.74 -3.28 25.82
C LYS A 114 -11.23 -1.88 25.47
N SER A 115 -12.12 -0.93 25.52
CA SER A 115 -11.77 0.48 25.37
C SER A 115 -11.14 1.03 26.65
N TYR A 116 -10.26 1.99 26.49
CA TYR A 116 -9.70 2.79 27.58
C TYR A 116 -9.39 4.20 27.10
N ILE A 117 -9.32 5.14 28.04
CA ILE A 117 -8.87 6.50 27.77
C ILE A 117 -7.35 6.49 27.86
N PRO A 118 -6.60 6.82 26.78
CA PRO A 118 -5.15 6.84 26.81
C PRO A 118 -4.61 7.98 27.67
N GLU A 119 -3.43 7.79 28.24
CA GLU A 119 -2.66 8.88 28.84
C GLU A 119 -2.14 9.84 27.78
N ALA A 120 -1.91 11.12 28.14
CA ALA A 120 -1.36 12.10 27.22
C ALA A 120 -0.02 11.65 26.62
N SER A 121 0.83 11.04 27.44
CA SER A 121 2.13 10.48 27.01
C SER A 121 2.03 9.39 25.94
N GLU A 122 0.94 8.60 25.94
CA GLU A 122 0.70 7.56 24.94
C GLU A 122 0.28 8.19 23.60
N LEU A 123 -0.54 9.23 23.63
CA LEU A 123 -0.92 9.98 22.44
C LEU A 123 0.24 10.75 21.84
N ASP A 124 1.03 11.41 22.68
CA ASP A 124 2.24 12.13 22.26
C ASP A 124 3.24 11.17 21.60
N PHE A 125 3.41 9.97 22.16
CA PHE A 125 4.25 8.93 21.57
C PHE A 125 3.75 8.52 20.17
N LEU A 126 2.46 8.22 20.01
CA LEU A 126 1.89 7.86 18.72
C LEU A 126 2.00 8.98 17.70
N ALA A 127 1.76 10.22 18.11
CA ALA A 127 1.87 11.37 17.23
C ALA A 127 3.33 11.63 16.82
N THR A 128 4.27 11.49 17.75
CA THR A 128 5.71 11.58 17.46
C THR A 128 6.14 10.51 16.45
N GLU A 129 5.71 9.26 16.63
CA GLU A 129 6.01 8.17 15.70
C GLU A 129 5.37 8.40 14.31
N PHE A 130 4.18 8.99 14.27
CA PHE A 130 3.50 9.36 13.03
C PHE A 130 4.27 10.48 12.28
N CYS A 131 4.65 11.53 12.98
CA CYS A 131 5.40 12.66 12.40
C CYS A 131 6.82 12.26 11.97
N ARG A 132 7.47 11.32 12.67
CA ARG A 132 8.78 10.77 12.26
C ARG A 132 8.74 10.13 10.87
N GLU A 133 7.68 9.44 10.54
CA GLU A 133 7.51 8.83 9.21
C GLU A 133 7.39 9.85 8.08
N ALA A 134 6.99 11.07 8.39
CA ALA A 134 6.94 12.18 7.43
C ALA A 134 8.29 12.87 7.24
N ILE A 135 9.32 12.52 8.06
CA ILE A 135 10.66 13.09 7.95
C ILE A 135 11.44 12.38 6.85
N PRO A 136 11.87 13.10 5.82
CA PRO A 136 12.59 12.51 4.71
C PRO A 136 13.99 12.02 5.11
N ASP A 137 14.42 10.92 4.55
CA ASP A 137 15.79 10.40 4.48
C ASP A 137 16.61 10.39 5.79
N GLY A 138 15.97 10.54 6.95
CA GLY A 138 16.66 10.58 8.23
C GLY A 138 17.47 11.88 8.46
N SER A 139 17.12 12.96 7.76
CA SER A 139 17.76 14.28 7.92
C SER A 139 17.71 14.80 9.37
N ARG A 140 16.73 14.35 10.15
CA ARG A 140 16.59 14.56 11.58
C ARG A 140 15.96 13.34 12.25
N SER A 141 16.20 13.16 13.54
CA SER A 141 15.65 12.02 14.29
C SER A 141 14.26 12.29 14.89
N ASP A 142 13.93 13.57 15.09
CA ASP A 142 12.71 13.99 15.79
C ASP A 142 11.93 15.04 15.00
N PRO A 143 10.58 15.07 15.15
CA PRO A 143 9.72 16.09 14.57
C PRO A 143 10.11 17.51 15.03
N GLU A 144 9.78 18.52 14.22
CA GLU A 144 9.96 19.93 14.63
C GLU A 144 8.97 20.29 15.74
N GLU A 145 9.35 21.36 16.50
CA GLU A 145 8.48 21.91 17.53
C GLU A 145 7.13 22.31 16.93
N GLY A 146 6.04 21.83 17.50
CA GLY A 146 4.67 22.10 17.05
C GLY A 146 4.08 21.14 16.01
N GLU A 147 4.88 20.25 15.37
CA GLU A 147 4.35 19.25 14.44
C GLU A 147 3.48 18.22 15.16
N VAL A 148 3.93 17.77 16.32
CA VAL A 148 3.21 16.78 17.15
C VAL A 148 1.89 17.35 17.65
N GLU A 149 1.89 18.58 18.15
CA GLU A 149 0.69 19.27 18.63
C GLU A 149 -0.33 19.48 17.50
N LYS A 150 0.15 19.87 16.32
CA LYS A 150 -0.71 20.01 15.13
C LYS A 150 -1.34 18.69 14.74
N GLN A 151 -0.57 17.60 14.76
CA GLN A 151 -1.08 16.26 14.45
C GLN A 151 -2.11 15.80 15.48
N LEU A 152 -1.87 16.04 16.76
CA LEU A 152 -2.85 15.73 17.81
C LEU A 152 -4.14 16.53 17.66
N GLU A 153 -4.07 17.79 17.27
CA GLU A 153 -5.27 18.60 17.02
C GLU A 153 -6.07 18.08 15.82
N GLU A 154 -5.40 17.68 14.73
CA GLU A 154 -6.03 17.02 13.58
C GLU A 154 -6.71 15.71 14.00
N TRP A 155 -6.05 14.91 14.82
CA TRP A 155 -6.63 13.67 15.34
C TRP A 155 -7.81 13.91 16.28
N ARG A 156 -7.80 14.98 17.08
CA ARG A 156 -8.97 15.36 17.90
C ARG A 156 -10.21 15.61 17.04
N GLN A 157 -10.04 16.23 15.90
CA GLN A 157 -11.16 16.51 14.98
C GLN A 157 -11.67 15.23 14.29
N ASN A 158 -10.78 14.29 13.96
CA ASN A 158 -11.12 13.15 13.11
C ASN A 158 -11.41 11.85 13.89
N TYR A 159 -10.80 11.64 15.06
CA TYR A 159 -10.80 10.35 15.76
C TYR A 159 -11.36 10.40 17.19
N THR A 160 -11.85 11.53 17.67
CA THR A 160 -12.45 11.59 19.02
C THR A 160 -13.96 11.40 18.97
N GLN A 161 -14.49 10.81 20.07
CA GLN A 161 -15.91 10.81 20.36
C GLN A 161 -16.16 11.74 21.54
N LYS A 162 -17.00 12.78 21.35
CA LYS A 162 -17.27 13.81 22.37
C LYS A 162 -16.02 14.55 22.90
N GLY A 163 -14.96 14.62 22.07
CA GLY A 163 -13.71 15.30 22.41
C GLY A 163 -12.70 14.45 23.20
N GLU A 164 -12.99 13.17 23.46
CA GLU A 164 -12.08 12.25 24.15
C GLU A 164 -11.57 11.16 23.21
N PHE A 165 -10.26 10.90 23.27
CA PHE A 165 -9.66 9.77 22.58
C PHE A 165 -10.02 8.46 23.27
N THR A 166 -10.25 7.44 22.48
CA THR A 166 -10.51 6.09 22.96
C THR A 166 -9.61 5.12 22.22
N LEU A 167 -8.69 4.48 22.95
CA LEU A 167 -7.89 3.37 22.42
C LEU A 167 -8.41 2.02 22.93
N TYR A 168 -7.87 0.94 22.40
CA TYR A 168 -8.32 -0.41 22.68
C TYR A 168 -7.15 -1.35 22.96
N LYS A 169 -7.36 -2.25 23.91
CA LYS A 169 -6.47 -3.38 24.18
C LYS A 169 -7.27 -4.67 24.31
N ALA A 170 -6.68 -5.78 23.95
CA ALA A 170 -7.31 -7.08 24.05
C ALA A 170 -6.48 -7.99 24.96
N PRO A 171 -6.98 -8.30 26.17
CA PRO A 171 -6.21 -9.09 27.15
C PRO A 171 -6.06 -10.56 26.79
N GLY A 172 -6.82 -11.05 25.81
CA GLY A 172 -6.92 -12.47 25.47
C GLY A 172 -8.25 -13.08 25.93
N CYS A 173 -8.69 -14.13 25.25
CA CYS A 173 -9.84 -14.95 25.60
C CYS A 173 -9.79 -16.29 24.83
N PRO A 174 -10.64 -17.28 25.18
CA PRO A 174 -10.67 -18.55 24.45
C PRO A 174 -10.93 -18.41 22.94
N ALA A 175 -11.70 -17.41 22.50
CA ALA A 175 -12.00 -17.17 21.08
C ALA A 175 -10.78 -16.74 20.25
N CYS A 176 -9.74 -16.21 20.89
CA CYS A 176 -8.47 -15.83 20.24
C CYS A 176 -7.28 -16.67 20.75
N LEU A 177 -7.53 -17.78 21.43
CA LEU A 177 -6.50 -18.62 22.05
C LEU A 177 -5.58 -17.81 22.97
N ASP A 178 -6.17 -16.93 23.78
CA ASP A 178 -5.54 -16.03 24.74
C ASP A 178 -4.46 -15.08 24.17
N THR A 179 -4.39 -14.94 22.85
CA THR A 179 -3.43 -14.05 22.18
C THR A 179 -3.84 -12.58 22.16
N GLY A 180 -5.11 -12.26 22.36
CA GLY A 180 -5.67 -10.92 22.17
C GLY A 180 -5.93 -10.56 20.69
N TYR A 181 -5.50 -11.35 19.72
CA TYR A 181 -5.64 -11.05 18.29
C TYR A 181 -6.44 -12.11 17.55
N ARG A 182 -7.28 -11.66 16.61
CA ARG A 182 -8.05 -12.56 15.75
C ARG A 182 -8.29 -11.93 14.39
N GLY A 183 -7.72 -12.53 13.36
CA GLY A 183 -7.76 -12.01 12.00
C GLY A 183 -6.57 -11.13 11.64
N ARG A 184 -6.57 -10.62 10.43
CA ARG A 184 -5.54 -9.73 9.87
C ARG A 184 -6.21 -8.65 9.05
N MET A 185 -5.57 -7.49 8.97
CA MET A 185 -5.95 -6.38 8.09
C MET A 185 -4.74 -5.87 7.33
N GLY A 186 -4.97 -5.21 6.20
CA GLY A 186 -3.92 -4.52 5.48
C GLY A 186 -3.56 -3.21 6.15
N VAL A 187 -2.30 -2.85 6.11
CA VAL A 187 -1.80 -1.47 6.24
C VAL A 187 -1.16 -1.09 4.92
N HIS A 188 -1.36 0.13 4.49
CA HIS A 188 -1.15 0.54 3.11
C HIS A 188 -0.31 1.82 3.03
N GLU A 189 0.44 1.93 1.94
CA GLU A 189 0.95 3.20 1.44
C GLU A 189 0.53 3.34 -0.03
N LEU A 190 -0.03 4.47 -0.42
CA LEU A 190 -0.50 4.74 -1.77
C LEU A 190 0.31 5.88 -2.39
N LEU A 191 1.21 5.52 -3.30
CA LEU A 191 2.00 6.45 -4.08
C LEU A 191 1.22 6.83 -5.35
N MET A 192 0.83 8.09 -5.48
CA MET A 192 0.14 8.60 -6.66
C MET A 192 1.12 9.16 -7.69
N SER A 193 0.79 9.01 -8.98
CA SER A 193 1.58 9.54 -10.10
C SER A 193 1.40 11.05 -10.25
N THR A 194 1.98 11.82 -9.34
CA THR A 194 2.00 13.28 -9.43
C THR A 194 3.00 13.75 -10.50
N PRO A 195 2.92 15.00 -10.99
CA PRO A 195 3.92 15.56 -11.90
C PRO A 195 5.35 15.50 -11.36
N ALA A 196 5.52 15.59 -10.02
CA ALA A 196 6.82 15.46 -9.37
C ALA A 196 7.33 14.01 -9.44
N ILE A 197 6.49 13.03 -9.13
CA ILE A 197 6.83 11.60 -9.26
C ILE A 197 7.16 11.22 -10.71
N LYS A 198 6.40 11.73 -11.69
CA LYS A 198 6.72 11.52 -13.11
C LYS A 198 8.13 12.02 -13.47
N LYS A 199 8.53 13.19 -12.99
CA LYS A 199 9.91 13.70 -13.17
C LYS A 199 10.96 12.79 -12.52
N MET A 200 10.66 12.19 -11.36
CA MET A 200 11.53 11.21 -10.70
C MET A 200 11.72 9.96 -11.58
N ILE A 201 10.64 9.42 -12.15
CA ILE A 201 10.69 8.29 -13.06
C ILE A 201 11.57 8.60 -14.28
N LEU A 202 11.34 9.76 -14.91
CA LEU A 202 12.09 10.17 -16.11
C LEU A 202 13.60 10.28 -15.89
N ARG A 203 14.04 10.71 -14.70
CA ARG A 203 15.46 10.79 -14.34
C ARG A 203 16.01 9.54 -13.68
N ARG A 204 15.22 8.47 -13.58
CA ARG A 204 15.55 7.21 -12.89
C ARG A 204 16.06 7.45 -11.47
N ALA A 205 15.32 8.26 -10.69
CA ALA A 205 15.68 8.61 -9.32
C ALA A 205 15.76 7.36 -8.42
N PRO A 206 16.65 7.34 -7.41
CA PRO A 206 16.71 6.29 -6.41
C PRO A 206 15.40 6.18 -5.62
N ALA A 207 15.09 4.97 -5.11
CA ALA A 207 13.86 4.71 -4.35
C ALA A 207 13.68 5.64 -3.15
N ALA A 208 14.77 6.01 -2.46
CA ALA A 208 14.72 6.94 -1.32
C ALA A 208 14.21 8.32 -1.72
N GLU A 209 14.68 8.87 -2.86
CA GLU A 209 14.21 10.16 -3.35
C GLU A 209 12.75 10.11 -3.80
N VAL A 210 12.34 9.01 -4.46
CA VAL A 210 10.95 8.79 -4.87
C VAL A 210 10.03 8.68 -3.64
N HIS A 211 10.45 7.94 -2.63
CA HIS A 211 9.72 7.79 -1.38
C HIS A 211 9.51 9.14 -0.68
N PHE A 212 10.59 9.92 -0.58
CA PHE A 212 10.55 11.27 -0.04
C PHE A 212 9.55 12.18 -0.77
N GLU A 213 9.66 12.26 -2.09
CA GLU A 213 8.76 13.07 -2.90
C GLU A 213 7.29 12.61 -2.76
N ALA A 214 7.08 11.30 -2.63
CA ALA A 214 5.73 10.75 -2.41
C ALA A 214 5.14 11.23 -1.08
N ILE A 215 5.93 11.26 0.01
CA ILE A 215 5.49 11.78 1.31
C ILE A 215 5.16 13.28 1.22
N ILE A 216 6.02 14.09 0.61
CA ILE A 216 5.74 15.52 0.38
C ILE A 216 4.47 15.72 -0.45
N SER A 217 4.22 14.82 -1.40
CA SER A 217 3.02 14.80 -2.24
C SER A 217 1.77 14.26 -1.53
N GLY A 218 1.85 13.92 -0.23
CA GLY A 218 0.73 13.51 0.61
C GLY A 218 0.55 12.01 0.77
N MET A 219 1.54 11.18 0.42
CA MET A 219 1.51 9.75 0.74
C MET A 219 1.69 9.53 2.24
N HIS A 220 0.79 8.79 2.86
CA HIS A 220 1.04 8.22 4.18
C HIS A 220 1.82 6.90 4.05
N THR A 221 2.76 6.69 4.98
CA THR A 221 3.49 5.42 5.08
C THR A 221 2.59 4.33 5.67
N ARG A 222 2.97 3.08 5.52
CA ARG A 222 2.24 1.95 6.15
C ARG A 222 2.18 2.07 7.67
N LYS A 223 3.21 2.63 8.30
CA LYS A 223 3.23 2.85 9.75
C LYS A 223 2.25 3.97 10.14
N GLN A 224 2.17 5.05 9.37
CA GLN A 224 1.17 6.09 9.58
C GLN A 224 -0.25 5.55 9.44
N ASP A 225 -0.57 4.82 8.36
CA ASP A 225 -1.86 4.13 8.18
C ASP A 225 -2.15 3.13 9.33
N GLY A 226 -1.11 2.45 9.82
CA GLY A 226 -1.20 1.58 10.99
C GLY A 226 -1.57 2.34 12.27
N ILE A 227 -0.97 3.50 12.51
CA ILE A 227 -1.26 4.34 13.68
C ILE A 227 -2.70 4.87 13.62
N GLU A 228 -3.19 5.31 12.47
CA GLU A 228 -4.60 5.68 12.29
C GLU A 228 -5.54 4.50 12.63
N LYS A 229 -5.17 3.28 12.26
CA LYS A 229 -5.91 2.06 12.60
C LYS A 229 -5.87 1.72 14.10
N ILE A 230 -4.84 2.17 14.83
CA ILE A 230 -4.85 2.11 16.31
C ILE A 230 -5.92 3.06 16.85
N LEU A 231 -5.97 4.31 16.36
CA LEU A 231 -6.99 5.29 16.77
C LEU A 231 -8.41 4.81 16.46
N LEU A 232 -8.60 4.05 15.38
CA LEU A 232 -9.86 3.42 15.01
C LEU A 232 -10.16 2.13 15.81
N GLY A 233 -9.23 1.66 16.66
CA GLY A 233 -9.40 0.49 17.49
C GLY A 233 -9.35 -0.85 16.78
N TYR A 234 -8.67 -0.93 15.65
CA TYR A 234 -8.50 -2.19 14.91
C TYR A 234 -7.28 -2.99 15.34
N THR A 235 -6.21 -2.33 15.76
CA THR A 235 -4.93 -2.94 16.11
C THR A 235 -4.27 -2.18 17.26
N ASP A 236 -3.04 -2.50 17.62
CA ASP A 236 -2.22 -1.80 18.60
C ASP A 236 -0.79 -1.53 18.08
N TYR A 237 -0.04 -0.71 18.82
CA TYR A 237 1.30 -0.32 18.41
C TYR A 237 2.28 -1.51 18.35
N THR A 238 2.07 -2.55 19.16
CA THR A 238 2.91 -3.76 19.13
C THR A 238 2.91 -4.42 17.74
N GLN A 239 1.78 -4.37 17.05
CA GLN A 239 1.63 -4.92 15.72
C GLN A 239 2.09 -3.94 14.62
N VAL A 240 1.88 -2.64 14.80
CA VAL A 240 2.21 -1.60 13.82
C VAL A 240 3.72 -1.36 13.74
N ARG A 241 4.46 -1.44 14.84
CA ARG A 241 5.93 -1.20 14.85
C ARG A 241 6.74 -2.15 13.96
N THR A 242 6.15 -3.24 13.48
CA THR A 242 6.82 -4.29 12.69
C THR A 242 6.47 -4.27 11.21
N VAL A 243 5.74 -3.24 10.74
CA VAL A 243 5.22 -3.17 9.36
C VAL A 243 6.10 -2.36 8.41
#